data_e838fe91b09f1f414ea22d81d23462f1
#
_entry.id   e838fe91b09f1f414ea22d81d23462f1
#
_cell.length_a   1.000
_cell.length_b   1.000
_cell.length_c   1.000
_cell.angle_alpha   90.00
_cell.angle_beta   90.00
_cell.angle_gamma   90.00
#
_symmetry.space_group_name_H-M   'P 1'
#
loop_
_entity.id
_entity.type
_entity.pdbx_description
1 polymer ?
#
loop_
_entity_poly.entity_id
_entity_poly.type
_entity_poly.pdbx_seq_one_letter_code
_entity_poly.pdbx_strand_id
1 'polypeptide(L)'
;MTNKLISFEGIDGSGKTTLINELKDSFENKGYQIKVFQGLGSSIVGKEIRNLFLHQSKISPKTKYLLSLANMMQTQDELIIPALLGGYLVLVDRWYDSTFAYQSKGNYIDYDDKITSKIINHFLIKPKLTFYLDIDPQIGIQRKQTQANHKLDLIEKKPLNYFENVRKHYLNQHKYCNDANCNHKNCNYFMINATNSQKENLAQIMKILINKKIF
;
A
#
# COMPACT_ATOMS: atom_id res chain seq x y z
N MET A 1 -0.83 17.10 16.25
CA MET A 1 -1.63 15.98 15.66
C MET A 1 -0.78 14.72 15.72
N THR A 2 -1.20 13.67 16.40
CA THR A 2 -0.50 12.38 16.38
C THR A 2 -0.81 11.70 15.05
N ASN A 3 0.21 11.50 14.22
CA ASN A 3 0.05 10.77 12.96
C ASN A 3 -0.24 9.29 13.25
N LYS A 4 -1.47 8.86 13.00
CA LYS A 4 -1.94 7.48 13.16
C LYS A 4 -2.26 6.82 11.80
N LEU A 5 -1.56 7.23 10.73
CA LEU A 5 -1.70 6.62 9.40
C LEU A 5 -0.77 5.40 9.29
N ILE A 6 -1.32 4.26 8.90
CA ILE A 6 -0.59 3.02 8.64
C ILE A 6 -0.89 2.55 7.23
N SER A 7 0.13 2.28 6.43
CA SER A 7 -0.03 1.74 5.08
C SER A 7 0.31 0.25 5.03
N PHE A 8 -0.40 -0.45 4.14
CA PHE A 8 -0.16 -1.85 3.80
C PHE A 8 0.18 -1.95 2.32
N GLU A 9 1.33 -2.52 2.04
CA GLU A 9 1.89 -2.65 0.70
C GLU A 9 2.13 -4.10 0.33
N GLY A 10 2.25 -4.39 -0.95
CA GLY A 10 2.51 -5.74 -1.49
C GLY A 10 1.72 -6.01 -2.75
N ILE A 11 2.08 -7.05 -3.48
CA ILE A 11 1.40 -7.44 -4.72
C ILE A 11 -0.01 -7.99 -4.48
N ASP A 12 -0.80 -8.13 -5.54
CA ASP A 12 -2.11 -8.77 -5.45
C ASP A 12 -1.96 -10.25 -5.05
N GLY A 13 -2.93 -10.76 -4.28
CA GLY A 13 -2.84 -12.11 -3.69
C GLY A 13 -1.98 -12.22 -2.44
N SER A 14 -1.33 -11.15 -1.96
CA SER A 14 -0.56 -11.18 -0.70
C SER A 14 -1.42 -11.19 0.58
N GLY A 15 -2.74 -11.05 0.47
CA GLY A 15 -3.65 -11.13 1.61
C GLY A 15 -3.84 -9.81 2.39
N LYS A 16 -3.38 -8.66 1.87
CA LYS A 16 -3.49 -7.34 2.52
C LYS A 16 -4.89 -7.03 3.02
N THR A 17 -5.88 -7.06 2.13
CA THR A 17 -7.25 -6.65 2.43
C THR A 17 -7.86 -7.52 3.53
N THR A 18 -7.60 -8.82 3.52
CA THR A 18 -8.07 -9.73 4.58
C THR A 18 -7.44 -9.37 5.92
N LEU A 19 -6.13 -9.18 5.93
CA LEU A 19 -5.39 -8.85 7.14
C LEU A 19 -5.79 -7.47 7.71
N ILE A 20 -6.04 -6.48 6.84
CA ILE A 20 -6.54 -5.16 7.25
C ILE A 20 -7.90 -5.28 7.92
N ASN A 21 -8.81 -6.09 7.37
CA ASN A 21 -10.14 -6.30 7.95
C ASN A 21 -10.05 -7.00 9.30
N GLU A 22 -9.24 -8.05 9.44
CA GLU A 22 -9.00 -8.73 10.72
C GLU A 22 -8.40 -7.80 11.79
N LEU A 23 -7.45 -6.94 11.38
CA LEU A 23 -6.90 -5.91 12.25
C LEU A 23 -7.97 -4.91 12.69
N LYS A 24 -8.77 -4.41 11.76
CA LYS A 24 -9.88 -3.51 12.05
C LYS A 24 -10.81 -4.13 13.10
N ASP A 25 -11.31 -5.34 12.84
CA ASP A 25 -12.24 -6.03 13.77
C ASP A 25 -11.61 -6.24 15.15
N SER A 26 -10.33 -6.67 15.18
CA SER A 26 -9.60 -6.88 16.44
C SER A 26 -9.46 -5.60 17.27
N PHE A 27 -9.31 -4.45 16.64
CA PHE A 27 -9.16 -3.18 17.32
C PHE A 27 -10.50 -2.55 17.70
N GLU A 28 -11.51 -2.64 16.84
CA GLU A 28 -12.87 -2.17 17.13
C GLU A 28 -13.44 -2.92 18.35
N ASN A 29 -13.20 -4.22 18.46
CA ASN A 29 -13.55 -5.03 19.63
C ASN A 29 -12.84 -4.59 20.94
N LYS A 30 -11.74 -3.84 20.83
CA LYS A 30 -11.03 -3.24 21.96
C LYS A 30 -11.39 -1.76 22.20
N GLY A 31 -12.40 -1.25 21.49
CA GLY A 31 -12.89 0.12 21.64
C GLY A 31 -12.11 1.19 20.86
N TYR A 32 -11.20 0.80 19.96
CA TYR A 32 -10.50 1.77 19.11
C TYR A 32 -11.34 2.18 17.91
N GLN A 33 -11.26 3.44 17.54
CA GLN A 33 -11.91 3.96 16.34
C GLN A 33 -10.98 3.84 15.14
N ILE A 34 -11.40 3.10 14.10
CA ILE A 34 -10.61 2.82 12.91
C ILE A 34 -11.35 3.23 11.64
N LYS A 35 -10.59 3.76 10.68
CA LYS A 35 -11.03 3.94 9.30
C LYS A 35 -10.10 3.20 8.37
N VAL A 36 -10.69 2.53 7.38
CA VAL A 36 -9.95 1.82 6.33
C VAL A 36 -10.25 2.47 5.00
N PHE A 37 -9.18 2.81 4.27
CA PHE A 37 -9.29 3.37 2.92
C PHE A 37 -8.41 2.59 1.95
N GLN A 38 -8.78 2.60 0.67
CA GLN A 38 -7.91 2.16 -0.42
C GLN A 38 -7.16 3.37 -0.96
N GLY A 39 -5.87 3.25 -1.17
CA GLY A 39 -5.05 4.31 -1.74
C GLY A 39 -5.48 4.69 -3.17
N LEU A 40 -6.13 3.77 -3.88
CA LEU A 40 -6.75 4.05 -5.19
C LEU A 40 -8.23 3.66 -5.15
N GLY A 41 -9.13 4.65 -5.25
CA GLY A 41 -10.56 4.42 -5.43
C GLY A 41 -11.45 4.73 -4.23
N SER A 42 -10.93 5.20 -3.11
CA SER A 42 -11.78 5.56 -1.94
C SER A 42 -12.47 6.91 -2.08
N SER A 43 -11.79 7.93 -2.64
CA SER A 43 -12.38 9.25 -2.87
C SER A 43 -13.33 9.25 -4.07
N ILE A 44 -14.15 10.30 -4.20
CA ILE A 44 -15.07 10.45 -5.35
C ILE A 44 -14.29 10.41 -6.66
N VAL A 45 -13.27 11.25 -6.79
CA VAL A 45 -12.39 11.28 -7.97
C VAL A 45 -11.59 9.97 -8.10
N GLY A 46 -11.22 9.36 -6.99
CA GLY A 46 -10.46 8.11 -6.96
C GLY A 46 -11.21 6.94 -7.58
N LYS A 47 -12.54 6.88 -7.45
CA LYS A 47 -13.35 5.84 -8.11
C LYS A 47 -13.23 5.91 -9.62
N GLU A 48 -13.31 7.12 -10.19
CA GLU A 48 -13.17 7.34 -11.64
C GLU A 48 -11.75 7.00 -12.11
N ILE A 49 -10.74 7.45 -11.38
CA ILE A 49 -9.34 7.14 -11.69
C ILE A 49 -9.11 5.62 -11.62
N ARG A 50 -9.64 4.93 -10.61
CA ARG A 50 -9.53 3.46 -10.49
C ARG A 50 -10.16 2.77 -11.70
N ASN A 51 -11.34 3.21 -12.12
CA ASN A 51 -12.01 2.67 -13.31
C ASN A 51 -11.15 2.83 -14.57
N LEU A 52 -10.52 3.99 -14.75
CA LEU A 52 -9.56 4.21 -15.83
C LEU A 52 -8.39 3.22 -15.78
N PHE A 53 -7.80 2.99 -14.60
CA PHE A 53 -6.67 2.08 -14.42
C PHE A 53 -7.00 0.63 -14.77
N LEU A 54 -8.19 0.17 -14.36
CA LEU A 54 -8.57 -1.24 -14.47
C LEU A 54 -9.13 -1.61 -15.83
N HIS A 55 -9.71 -0.62 -16.55
CA HIS A 55 -10.48 -0.91 -17.76
C HIS A 55 -10.03 -0.17 -19.03
N GLN A 56 -9.21 0.89 -18.91
CA GLN A 56 -8.73 1.65 -20.08
C GLN A 56 -7.30 1.27 -20.46
N SER A 57 -7.15 0.52 -21.55
CA SER A 57 -5.84 0.04 -22.03
C SER A 57 -4.98 1.14 -22.70
N LYS A 58 -5.62 2.19 -23.25
CA LYS A 58 -4.95 3.24 -24.02
C LYS A 58 -4.27 4.34 -23.16
N ILE A 59 -4.37 4.28 -21.83
CA ILE A 59 -3.74 5.26 -20.96
C ILE A 59 -2.25 4.94 -20.81
N SER A 60 -1.41 5.92 -21.14
CA SER A 60 0.04 5.74 -21.04
C SER A 60 0.49 5.52 -19.58
N PRO A 61 1.61 4.81 -19.34
CA PRO A 61 2.14 4.63 -17.99
C PRO A 61 2.43 5.96 -17.28
N LYS A 62 2.94 6.97 -18.01
CA LYS A 62 3.19 8.32 -17.46
C LYS A 62 1.91 8.98 -16.96
N THR A 63 0.83 8.88 -17.74
CA THR A 63 -0.47 9.41 -17.34
C THR A 63 -1.01 8.67 -16.12
N LYS A 64 -0.92 7.34 -16.08
CA LYS A 64 -1.30 6.55 -14.90
C LYS A 64 -0.51 6.98 -13.65
N TYR A 65 0.79 7.18 -13.79
CA TYR A 65 1.64 7.64 -12.70
C TYR A 65 1.15 8.97 -12.10
N LEU A 66 0.90 9.99 -12.92
CA LEU A 66 0.40 11.28 -12.47
C LEU A 66 -1.01 11.19 -11.88
N LEU A 67 -1.89 10.39 -12.49
CA LEU A 67 -3.23 10.13 -11.96
C LEU A 67 -3.18 9.43 -10.59
N SER A 68 -2.20 8.53 -10.36
CA SER A 68 -2.01 7.92 -9.04
C SER A 68 -1.70 8.96 -7.97
N LEU A 69 -0.79 9.90 -8.26
CA LEU A 69 -0.43 10.97 -7.31
C LEU A 69 -1.62 11.89 -7.05
N ALA A 70 -2.32 12.32 -8.11
CA ALA A 70 -3.52 13.16 -7.99
C ALA A 70 -4.61 12.47 -7.14
N ASN A 71 -4.86 11.17 -7.39
CA ASN A 71 -5.79 10.39 -6.59
C ASN A 71 -5.41 10.34 -5.10
N MET A 72 -4.12 10.16 -4.80
CA MET A 72 -3.66 10.10 -3.41
C MET A 72 -3.83 11.42 -2.69
N MET A 73 -3.54 12.56 -3.35
CA MET A 73 -3.78 13.89 -2.81
C MET A 73 -5.27 14.07 -2.49
N GLN A 74 -6.16 13.74 -3.42
CA GLN A 74 -7.59 13.83 -3.20
C GLN A 74 -8.07 12.90 -2.07
N THR A 75 -7.59 11.66 -2.03
CA THR A 75 -7.95 10.71 -0.96
C THR A 75 -7.47 11.20 0.41
N GLN A 76 -6.30 11.80 0.46
CA GLN A 76 -5.75 12.38 1.67
C GLN A 76 -6.63 13.53 2.18
N ASP A 77 -6.94 14.49 1.32
CA ASP A 77 -7.65 15.72 1.72
C ASP A 77 -9.12 15.43 2.06
N GLU A 78 -9.76 14.55 1.27
CA GLU A 78 -11.18 14.21 1.43
C GLU A 78 -11.44 13.24 2.60
N LEU A 79 -10.52 12.28 2.86
CA LEU A 79 -10.80 11.16 3.76
C LEU A 79 -9.79 10.99 4.88
N ILE A 80 -8.47 10.99 4.57
CA ILE A 80 -7.44 10.64 5.55
C ILE A 80 -7.27 11.74 6.58
N ILE A 81 -7.10 13.00 6.13
CA ILE A 81 -6.93 14.14 7.05
C ILE A 81 -8.14 14.30 7.99
N PRO A 82 -9.39 14.31 7.51
CA PRO A 82 -10.55 14.37 8.38
C PRO A 82 -10.61 13.23 9.40
N ALA A 83 -10.29 12.00 8.99
CA ALA A 83 -10.26 10.86 9.90
C ALA A 83 -9.17 10.99 10.98
N LEU A 84 -7.96 11.42 10.61
CA LEU A 84 -6.88 11.66 11.56
C LEU A 84 -7.21 12.80 12.54
N LEU A 85 -7.86 13.87 12.06
CA LEU A 85 -8.35 14.97 12.89
C LEU A 85 -9.44 14.50 13.86
N GLY A 86 -10.30 13.59 13.43
CA GLY A 86 -11.31 12.93 14.27
C GLY A 86 -10.73 11.91 15.28
N GLY A 87 -9.40 11.74 15.33
CA GLY A 87 -8.73 10.84 16.28
C GLY A 87 -8.68 9.38 15.85
N TYR A 88 -9.18 9.04 14.67
CA TYR A 88 -9.17 7.66 14.16
C TYR A 88 -7.76 7.15 13.89
N LEU A 89 -7.56 5.86 14.09
CA LEU A 89 -6.48 5.11 13.46
C LEU A 89 -6.87 4.87 12.00
N VAL A 90 -6.01 5.28 11.08
CA VAL A 90 -6.26 5.14 9.64
C VAL A 90 -5.39 4.04 9.07
N LEU A 91 -6.02 3.01 8.52
CA LEU A 91 -5.36 1.94 7.76
C LEU A 91 -5.61 2.21 6.27
N VAL A 92 -4.55 2.17 5.46
CA VAL A 92 -4.68 2.36 4.01
C VAL A 92 -4.11 1.14 3.27
N ASP A 93 -4.97 0.52 2.43
CA ASP A 93 -4.54 -0.55 1.51
C ASP A 93 -3.91 0.11 0.28
N ARG A 94 -2.59 0.08 0.23
CA ARG A 94 -1.70 0.77 -0.72
C ARG A 94 -1.65 2.28 -0.51
N TRP A 95 -0.43 2.80 -0.51
CA TRP A 95 -0.15 4.22 -0.50
C TRP A 95 0.88 4.56 -1.60
N TYR A 96 1.67 5.60 -1.44
CA TYR A 96 2.56 6.10 -2.50
C TYR A 96 3.64 5.08 -2.94
N ASP A 97 4.06 4.14 -2.11
CA ASP A 97 5.01 3.11 -2.51
C ASP A 97 4.47 2.24 -3.65
N SER A 98 3.15 1.98 -3.67
CA SER A 98 2.48 1.31 -4.80
C SER A 98 2.58 2.09 -6.10
N THR A 99 2.59 3.44 -6.07
CA THR A 99 2.77 4.25 -7.29
C THR A 99 4.14 4.00 -7.93
N PHE A 100 5.19 4.00 -7.11
CA PHE A 100 6.53 3.67 -7.60
C PHE A 100 6.61 2.22 -8.09
N ALA A 101 6.15 1.29 -7.27
CA ALA A 101 6.24 -0.13 -7.57
C ALA A 101 5.54 -0.47 -8.90
N TYR A 102 4.28 -0.06 -9.05
CA TYR A 102 3.44 -0.48 -10.18
C TYR A 102 3.59 0.41 -11.41
N GLN A 103 3.64 1.73 -11.25
CA GLN A 103 3.61 2.64 -12.39
C GLN A 103 5.00 2.98 -12.94
N SER A 104 6.04 2.87 -12.11
CA SER A 104 7.43 3.09 -12.51
C SER A 104 8.15 1.74 -12.71
N LYS A 105 8.55 1.09 -11.66
CA LYS A 105 9.45 -0.08 -11.70
C LYS A 105 8.82 -1.30 -12.37
N GLY A 106 7.54 -1.56 -12.17
CA GLY A 106 6.80 -2.63 -12.87
C GLY A 106 6.78 -2.44 -14.38
N ASN A 107 6.71 -1.20 -14.87
CA ASN A 107 6.71 -0.88 -16.30
C ASN A 107 8.12 -0.61 -16.87
N TYR A 108 9.19 -0.87 -16.13
CA TYR A 108 10.59 -0.57 -16.53
C TYR A 108 10.81 0.92 -16.85
N ILE A 109 10.04 1.82 -16.24
CA ILE A 109 10.21 3.26 -16.44
C ILE A 109 10.92 3.81 -15.23
N ASP A 110 12.03 4.47 -15.48
CA ASP A 110 12.76 5.17 -14.43
C ASP A 110 12.34 6.63 -14.43
N TYR A 111 11.29 6.93 -13.67
CA TYR A 111 10.94 8.33 -13.40
C TYR A 111 11.99 8.92 -12.47
N ASP A 112 12.26 10.22 -12.63
CA ASP A 112 13.16 10.91 -11.72
C ASP A 112 12.63 10.77 -10.27
N ASP A 113 13.25 9.86 -9.54
CA ASP A 113 12.89 9.56 -8.14
C ASP A 113 13.03 10.82 -7.26
N LYS A 114 13.87 11.81 -7.65
CA LYS A 114 14.03 13.08 -6.92
C LYS A 114 12.81 13.96 -7.06
N ILE A 115 12.25 14.10 -8.27
CA ILE A 115 11.03 14.89 -8.50
C ILE A 115 9.86 14.23 -7.75
N THR A 116 9.71 12.93 -7.89
CA THR A 116 8.64 12.20 -7.23
C THR A 116 8.74 12.28 -5.72
N SER A 117 9.95 12.10 -5.17
CA SER A 117 10.18 12.24 -3.73
C SER A 117 9.88 13.66 -3.25
N LYS A 118 10.17 14.69 -4.02
CA LYS A 118 9.79 16.08 -3.68
C LYS A 118 8.29 16.26 -3.66
N ILE A 119 7.57 15.74 -4.65
CA ILE A 119 6.09 15.79 -4.70
C ILE A 119 5.49 15.09 -3.48
N ILE A 120 5.91 13.86 -3.20
CA ILE A 120 5.42 13.09 -2.05
C ILE A 120 5.74 13.80 -0.74
N ASN A 121 6.97 14.24 -0.55
CA ASN A 121 7.38 14.92 0.69
C ASN A 121 6.67 16.25 0.92
N HIS A 122 6.22 16.92 -0.15
CA HIS A 122 5.54 18.21 -0.07
C HIS A 122 4.03 18.08 0.10
N PHE A 123 3.42 17.12 -0.57
CA PHE A 123 1.96 17.04 -0.65
C PHE A 123 1.32 15.89 0.15
N LEU A 124 2.07 14.80 0.41
CA LEU A 124 1.48 13.62 1.02
C LEU A 124 1.96 13.37 2.45
N ILE A 125 1.02 12.97 3.31
CA ILE A 125 1.33 12.53 4.67
C ILE A 125 2.07 11.19 4.59
N LYS A 126 3.23 11.13 5.26
CA LYS A 126 3.97 9.87 5.39
C LYS A 126 3.27 8.98 6.41
N PRO A 127 3.07 7.69 6.10
CA PRO A 127 2.60 6.74 7.09
C PRO A 127 3.54 6.70 8.31
N LYS A 128 2.97 6.55 9.49
CA LYS A 128 3.76 6.30 10.70
C LYS A 128 4.42 4.93 10.66
N LEU A 129 3.73 3.94 10.07
CA LEU A 129 4.24 2.60 9.81
C LEU A 129 3.79 2.14 8.43
N THR A 130 4.65 1.40 7.74
CA THR A 130 4.32 0.67 6.52
C THR A 130 4.56 -0.82 6.73
N PHE A 131 3.55 -1.64 6.47
CA PHE A 131 3.67 -3.09 6.44
C PHE A 131 3.70 -3.57 5.00
N TYR A 132 4.82 -4.16 4.61
CA TYR A 132 4.98 -4.79 3.31
C TYR A 132 4.74 -6.29 3.43
N LEU A 133 3.69 -6.80 2.79
CA LEU A 133 3.37 -8.21 2.73
C LEU A 133 4.09 -8.84 1.55
N ASP A 134 5.22 -9.50 1.82
CA ASP A 134 6.02 -10.17 0.80
C ASP A 134 5.48 -11.54 0.45
N ILE A 135 5.31 -11.78 -0.84
CA ILE A 135 4.94 -13.07 -1.41
C ILE A 135 5.62 -13.26 -2.76
N ASP A 136 5.91 -14.51 -3.09
CA ASP A 136 6.34 -14.85 -4.44
C ASP A 136 5.24 -14.50 -5.45
N PRO A 137 5.58 -13.77 -6.56
CA PRO A 137 4.59 -13.36 -7.54
C PRO A 137 3.79 -14.51 -8.15
N GLN A 138 4.40 -15.68 -8.36
CA GLN A 138 3.68 -16.84 -8.88
C GLN A 138 2.58 -17.29 -7.92
N ILE A 139 2.89 -17.34 -6.62
CA ILE A 139 1.91 -17.69 -5.58
C ILE A 139 0.80 -16.63 -5.49
N GLY A 140 1.17 -15.34 -5.55
CA GLY A 140 0.19 -14.24 -5.51
C GLY A 140 -0.79 -14.31 -6.68
N ILE A 141 -0.28 -14.47 -7.90
CA ILE A 141 -1.08 -14.62 -9.12
C ILE A 141 -2.00 -15.85 -9.02
N GLN A 142 -1.45 -17.00 -8.60
CA GLN A 142 -2.24 -18.22 -8.44
C GLN A 142 -3.41 -18.02 -7.45
N ARG A 143 -3.14 -17.40 -6.29
CA ARG A 143 -4.19 -17.08 -5.31
C ARG A 143 -5.29 -16.20 -5.89
N LYS A 144 -4.95 -15.25 -6.78
CA LYS A 144 -5.94 -14.40 -7.44
C LYS A 144 -6.76 -15.16 -8.49
N GLN A 145 -6.11 -15.99 -9.28
CA GLN A 145 -6.78 -16.79 -10.32
C GLN A 145 -7.75 -17.83 -9.73
N THR A 146 -7.47 -18.36 -8.54
CA THR A 146 -8.33 -19.34 -7.85
C THR A 146 -9.49 -18.70 -7.08
N GLN A 147 -9.56 -17.36 -7.01
CA GLN A 147 -10.67 -16.65 -6.37
C GLN A 147 -11.97 -16.85 -7.17
N ALA A 148 -12.98 -17.40 -6.52
CA ALA A 148 -14.29 -17.65 -7.16
C ALA A 148 -14.89 -16.35 -7.74
N ASN A 149 -15.39 -16.42 -8.97
CA ASN A 149 -16.02 -15.30 -9.70
C ASN A 149 -15.12 -14.07 -9.94
N HIS A 150 -13.79 -14.18 -9.76
CA HIS A 150 -12.88 -13.08 -10.02
C HIS A 150 -12.52 -12.98 -11.51
N LYS A 151 -12.78 -11.80 -12.12
CA LYS A 151 -12.31 -11.48 -13.47
C LYS A 151 -11.06 -10.64 -13.39
N LEU A 152 -9.95 -11.14 -13.96
CA LEU A 152 -8.69 -10.43 -13.97
C LEU A 152 -8.81 -9.06 -14.65
N ASP A 153 -8.34 -8.02 -13.97
CA ASP A 153 -8.23 -6.67 -14.52
C ASP A 153 -6.97 -6.50 -15.41
N LEU A 154 -6.76 -5.29 -15.94
CA LEU A 154 -5.61 -5.02 -16.84
C LEU A 154 -4.25 -5.11 -16.11
N ILE A 155 -4.21 -4.90 -14.81
CA ILE A 155 -2.97 -5.00 -14.04
C ILE A 155 -2.69 -6.48 -13.75
N GLU A 156 -3.68 -7.22 -13.31
CA GLU A 156 -3.57 -8.65 -13.01
C GLU A 156 -3.24 -9.52 -14.23
N LYS A 157 -3.52 -9.02 -15.45
CA LYS A 157 -3.12 -9.63 -16.72
C LYS A 157 -1.67 -9.35 -17.15
N LYS A 158 -0.93 -8.56 -16.39
CA LYS A 158 0.48 -8.29 -16.69
C LYS A 158 1.32 -9.56 -16.55
N PRO A 159 2.42 -9.67 -17.31
CA PRO A 159 3.30 -10.83 -17.26
C PRO A 159 4.03 -10.94 -15.91
N LEU A 160 4.50 -12.14 -15.58
CA LEU A 160 5.15 -12.44 -14.30
C LEU A 160 6.31 -11.47 -13.97
N ASN A 161 7.17 -11.17 -14.95
CA ASN A 161 8.30 -10.27 -14.77
C ASN A 161 7.91 -8.84 -14.33
N TYR A 162 6.69 -8.40 -14.67
CA TYR A 162 6.14 -7.15 -14.15
C TYR A 162 6.01 -7.20 -12.62
N PHE A 163 5.41 -8.28 -12.07
CA PHE A 163 5.22 -8.46 -10.64
C PHE A 163 6.54 -8.74 -9.91
N GLU A 164 7.50 -9.41 -10.56
CA GLU A 164 8.85 -9.58 -10.03
C GLU A 164 9.55 -8.24 -9.82
N ASN A 165 9.42 -7.29 -10.78
CA ASN A 165 9.95 -5.95 -10.62
C ASN A 165 9.22 -5.14 -9.54
N VAL A 166 7.91 -5.29 -9.44
CA VAL A 166 7.11 -4.68 -8.36
C VAL A 166 7.60 -5.20 -7.00
N ARG A 167 7.75 -6.51 -6.85
CA ARG A 167 8.28 -7.14 -5.63
C ARG A 167 9.70 -6.65 -5.32
N LYS A 168 10.58 -6.63 -6.31
CA LYS A 168 11.97 -6.17 -6.17
C LYS A 168 12.02 -4.73 -5.64
N HIS A 169 11.12 -3.86 -6.10
CA HIS A 169 11.04 -2.49 -5.58
C HIS A 169 10.73 -2.48 -4.08
N TYR A 170 9.69 -3.19 -3.64
CA TYR A 170 9.34 -3.26 -2.21
C TYR A 170 10.46 -3.85 -1.35
N LEU A 171 11.14 -4.91 -1.81
CA LEU A 171 12.28 -5.50 -1.12
C LEU A 171 13.45 -4.51 -0.98
N ASN A 172 13.71 -3.72 -2.02
CA ASN A 172 14.74 -2.68 -1.98
C ASN A 172 14.39 -1.57 -1.00
N GLN A 173 13.11 -1.14 -0.93
CA GLN A 173 12.64 -0.17 0.06
C GLN A 173 12.84 -0.70 1.49
N HIS A 174 12.45 -1.96 1.73
CA HIS A 174 12.68 -2.60 3.03
C HIS A 174 14.17 -2.65 3.39
N LYS A 175 15.02 -3.07 2.45
CA LYS A 175 16.48 -3.12 2.66
C LYS A 175 17.05 -1.74 2.95
N TYR A 176 16.69 -0.73 2.16
CA TYR A 176 17.14 0.65 2.35
C TYR A 176 16.74 1.19 3.72
N CYS A 177 15.52 0.92 4.15
CA CYS A 177 15.02 1.36 5.44
C CYS A 177 15.68 0.65 6.63
N ASN A 178 16.15 -0.57 6.49
CA ASN A 178 16.75 -1.37 7.59
C ASN A 178 18.28 -1.46 7.50
N ASP A 179 18.91 -0.74 6.57
CA ASP A 179 20.36 -0.66 6.49
C ASP A 179 20.91 0.06 7.73
N ALA A 180 21.88 -0.55 8.42
CA ALA A 180 22.55 0.01 9.61
C ALA A 180 23.23 1.36 9.34
N ASN A 181 23.62 1.62 8.08
CA ASN A 181 24.23 2.87 7.63
C ASN A 181 23.20 3.93 7.19
N CYS A 182 21.91 3.59 7.21
CA CYS A 182 20.87 4.54 6.87
C CYS A 182 20.71 5.56 8.00
N ASN A 183 20.94 6.85 7.70
CA ASN A 183 20.76 7.95 8.66
C ASN A 183 19.30 8.15 9.12
N HIS A 184 18.36 7.33 8.61
CA HIS A 184 16.97 7.33 9.01
C HIS A 184 16.74 6.48 10.27
N LYS A 185 17.18 6.99 11.44
CA LYS A 185 17.07 6.36 12.77
C LYS A 185 15.65 5.89 13.16
N ASN A 186 14.64 6.10 12.33
CA ASN A 186 13.24 5.72 12.58
C ASN A 186 12.62 5.04 11.36
N CYS A 187 13.26 4.02 10.80
CA CYS A 187 12.61 3.28 9.76
C CYS A 187 11.40 2.52 10.33
N ASN A 188 10.26 2.81 9.76
CA ASN A 188 8.97 2.25 10.16
C ASN A 188 8.38 1.38 9.03
N TYR A 189 9.25 0.70 8.28
CA TYR A 189 8.90 -0.19 7.18
C TYR A 189 9.17 -1.64 7.59
N PHE A 190 8.11 -2.43 7.74
CA PHE A 190 8.17 -3.79 8.27
C PHE A 190 7.74 -4.80 7.22
N MET A 191 8.58 -5.79 6.96
CA MET A 191 8.24 -6.90 6.08
C MET A 191 7.52 -8.00 6.85
N ILE A 192 6.41 -8.46 6.28
CA ILE A 192 5.58 -9.56 6.75
C ILE A 192 5.62 -10.66 5.69
N ASN A 193 5.94 -11.89 6.08
CA ASN A 193 5.92 -13.02 5.17
C ASN A 193 4.47 -13.45 4.91
N ALA A 194 3.95 -13.14 3.72
CA ALA A 194 2.57 -13.44 3.35
C ALA A 194 2.32 -14.94 3.05
N THR A 195 3.32 -15.81 3.17
CA THR A 195 3.13 -17.26 3.12
C THR A 195 2.74 -17.86 4.48
N ASN A 196 3.02 -17.15 5.57
CA ASN A 196 2.55 -17.53 6.90
C ASN A 196 1.03 -17.50 6.98
N SER A 197 0.47 -18.17 7.98
CA SER A 197 -0.97 -18.09 8.26
C SER A 197 -1.39 -16.65 8.61
N GLN A 198 -2.65 -16.32 8.34
CA GLN A 198 -3.20 -15.00 8.68
C GLN A 198 -3.08 -14.72 10.18
N LYS A 199 -3.33 -15.72 11.01
CA LYS A 199 -3.21 -15.62 12.48
C LYS A 199 -1.79 -15.25 12.93
N GLU A 200 -0.76 -15.85 12.33
CA GLU A 200 0.64 -15.51 12.62
C GLU A 200 0.97 -14.10 12.18
N ASN A 201 0.56 -13.71 10.97
CA ASN A 201 0.79 -12.38 10.44
C ASN A 201 0.07 -11.30 11.26
N LEU A 202 -1.18 -11.56 11.66
CA LEU A 202 -1.93 -10.67 12.55
C LEU A 202 -1.20 -10.49 13.90
N ALA A 203 -0.75 -11.59 14.51
CA ALA A 203 -0.03 -11.55 15.77
C ALA A 203 1.30 -10.78 15.66
N GLN A 204 2.04 -10.97 14.56
CA GLN A 204 3.28 -10.22 14.29
C GLN A 204 3.02 -8.73 14.17
N ILE A 205 2.01 -8.31 13.40
CA ILE A 205 1.66 -6.90 13.21
C ILE A 205 1.19 -6.30 14.54
N MET A 206 0.34 -6.99 15.30
CA MET A 206 -0.11 -6.52 16.62
C MET A 206 1.07 -6.27 17.55
N LYS A 207 2.04 -7.18 17.62
CA LYS A 207 3.27 -7.02 18.41
C LYS A 207 4.05 -5.78 18.01
N ILE A 208 4.20 -5.52 16.70
CA ILE A 208 4.89 -4.33 16.18
C ILE A 208 4.13 -3.06 16.58
N LEU A 209 2.81 -3.03 16.43
CA LEU A 209 1.97 -1.87 16.76
C LEU A 209 2.04 -1.52 18.25
N ILE A 210 2.03 -2.52 19.13
CA ILE A 210 2.18 -2.34 20.58
C ILE A 210 3.58 -1.79 20.89
N ASN A 211 4.64 -2.40 20.35
CA ASN A 211 6.02 -1.96 20.58
C ASN A 211 6.27 -0.53 20.08
N LYS A 212 5.60 -0.11 19.01
CA LYS A 212 5.70 1.25 18.45
C LYS A 212 4.74 2.24 19.11
N LYS A 213 4.02 1.84 20.15
CA LYS A 213 3.09 2.70 20.91
C LYS A 213 2.13 3.46 20.01
N ILE A 214 1.46 2.72 19.12
CA ILE A 214 0.46 3.29 18.21
C ILE A 214 -0.84 3.61 18.95
N PHE A 215 -1.05 2.96 20.07
CA PHE A 215 -2.22 3.05 20.96
C PHE A 215 -1.86 3.64 22.30
#